data_61fa3e04f94286838283953bffca9616
#
_entry.id   61fa3e04f94286838283953bffca9616
#
_cell.length_a   1.000
_cell.length_b   1.000
_cell.length_c   1.000
_cell.angle_alpha   90.00
_cell.angle_beta   90.00
_cell.angle_gamma   90.00
#
_symmetry.space_group_name_H-M   'P 1'
#
loop_
_entity.id
_entity.type
_entity.pdbx_description
1 polymer ?
#
loop_
_entity_poly.entity_id
_entity_poly.type
_entity_poly.pdbx_seq_one_letter_code
_entity_poly.pdbx_strand_id
1 'polypeptide(L)'
;MDINKNVLLNEQTSYVFSGKANIRIIERITQLTAKTQVTFTENKEGLLGMRLDRAFEEPATKPEVFLDAKGVETLVPVLNNEGVNGVYRNAEGFKAGDVWGKRSKWVALRAVKEGEVITIVILDNPNNLNYPAWSHARGYGLFASNNIGGRAFDKNASPVKKVLAVGDQIVFKHKIIIGGDLTDEEINQFAANFN
;
A
#
# COMPACT_ATOMS: atom_id res chain seq x y z
N MET A 1 1.84 2.30 21.16
CA MET A 1 1.63 2.61 22.61
C MET A 1 0.18 3.03 22.78
N ASP A 2 -0.40 2.82 23.96
CA ASP A 2 -1.70 3.36 24.33
C ASP A 2 -1.61 4.82 24.82
N ILE A 3 -2.74 5.41 25.21
CA ILE A 3 -2.80 6.80 25.73
C ILE A 3 -1.98 7.01 27.00
N ASN A 4 -1.67 5.94 27.74
CA ASN A 4 -0.86 5.96 28.97
C ASN A 4 0.62 5.65 28.69
N LYS A 5 1.02 5.61 27.40
CA LYS A 5 2.36 5.28 26.91
C LYS A 5 2.80 3.83 27.19
N ASN A 6 1.88 2.91 27.52
CA ASN A 6 2.22 1.50 27.60
C ASN A 6 2.54 0.93 26.23
N VAL A 7 3.57 0.10 26.13
CA VAL A 7 3.95 -0.57 24.89
C VAL A 7 2.96 -1.70 24.62
N LEU A 8 2.21 -1.60 23.50
CA LEU A 8 1.25 -2.63 23.08
C LEU A 8 1.93 -3.70 22.22
N LEU A 9 2.78 -3.27 21.31
CA LEU A 9 3.48 -4.11 20.33
C LEU A 9 4.94 -3.69 20.25
N ASN A 10 5.82 -4.68 20.08
CA ASN A 10 7.15 -4.44 19.54
C ASN A 10 7.12 -4.73 18.03
N GLU A 11 7.67 -3.82 17.25
CA GLU A 11 7.91 -4.01 15.83
C GLU A 11 9.39 -4.27 15.57
N GLN A 12 9.68 -5.30 14.79
CA GLN A 12 10.97 -5.54 14.18
C GLN A 12 10.77 -5.63 12.68
N THR A 13 11.37 -4.70 11.95
CA THR A 13 11.29 -4.66 10.48
C THR A 13 12.67 -4.85 9.89
N SER A 14 12.77 -5.79 8.95
CA SER A 14 13.96 -6.06 8.15
C SER A 14 13.71 -5.66 6.71
N TYR A 15 14.72 -5.08 6.08
CA TYR A 15 14.74 -4.75 4.67
C TYR A 15 15.85 -5.51 3.98
N VAL A 16 15.53 -6.21 2.89
CA VAL A 16 16.50 -6.87 2.01
C VAL A 16 16.48 -6.15 0.67
N PHE A 17 17.62 -5.57 0.30
CA PHE A 17 17.78 -4.87 -0.96
C PHE A 17 18.48 -5.78 -1.95
N SER A 18 17.92 -5.88 -3.14
CA SER A 18 18.48 -6.63 -4.26
C SER A 18 18.15 -5.94 -5.58
N GLY A 19 18.69 -6.46 -6.67
CA GLY A 19 18.36 -5.92 -7.98
C GLY A 19 19.14 -6.59 -9.09
N LYS A 20 18.67 -6.40 -10.31
CA LYS A 20 19.32 -6.89 -11.52
C LYS A 20 19.08 -5.88 -12.63
N ALA A 21 20.12 -5.50 -13.36
CA ALA A 21 20.05 -4.49 -14.41
C ALA A 21 19.37 -3.21 -13.92
N ASN A 22 18.24 -2.83 -14.51
CA ASN A 22 17.45 -1.63 -14.19
C ASN A 22 16.29 -1.90 -13.22
N ILE A 23 16.24 -3.08 -12.58
CA ILE A 23 15.24 -3.40 -11.56
C ILE A 23 15.87 -3.31 -10.17
N ARG A 24 15.16 -2.69 -9.22
CA ARG A 24 15.49 -2.67 -7.79
C ARG A 24 14.37 -3.34 -7.02
N ILE A 25 14.72 -4.12 -6.04
CA ILE A 25 13.78 -4.90 -5.22
C ILE A 25 14.07 -4.59 -3.76
N ILE A 26 13.04 -4.31 -3.01
CA ILE A 26 13.07 -4.12 -1.57
C ILE A 26 12.07 -5.10 -0.96
N GLU A 27 12.55 -6.11 -0.25
CA GLU A 27 11.69 -6.96 0.56
C GLU A 27 11.60 -6.37 1.97
N ARG A 28 10.38 -6.10 2.43
CA ARG A 28 10.09 -5.64 3.77
C ARG A 28 9.41 -6.76 4.55
N ILE A 29 10.04 -7.17 5.63
CA ILE A 29 9.53 -8.20 6.55
C ILE A 29 9.32 -7.54 7.90
N THR A 30 8.06 -7.39 8.31
CA THR A 30 7.68 -6.77 9.58
C THR A 30 7.10 -7.83 10.49
N GLN A 31 7.73 -8.03 11.65
CA GLN A 31 7.23 -8.85 12.73
C GLN A 31 6.72 -7.96 13.85
N LEU A 32 5.48 -8.19 14.25
CA LEU A 32 4.85 -7.54 15.40
C LEU A 32 4.71 -8.57 16.52
N THR A 33 5.25 -8.25 17.71
CA THR A 33 5.14 -9.11 18.91
C THR A 33 4.28 -8.41 19.96
N ALA A 34 3.22 -9.05 20.41
CA ALA A 34 2.30 -8.50 21.39
C ALA A 34 2.94 -8.45 22.80
N LYS A 35 2.93 -7.27 23.43
CA LYS A 35 3.36 -7.05 24.83
C LYS A 35 2.18 -7.06 25.79
N THR A 36 0.99 -6.81 25.27
CA THR A 36 -0.30 -6.98 25.95
C THR A 36 -1.23 -7.72 24.99
N GLN A 37 -2.40 -8.16 25.44
CA GLN A 37 -3.40 -8.65 24.50
C GLN A 37 -3.81 -7.50 23.57
N VAL A 38 -3.69 -7.72 22.26
CA VAL A 38 -4.02 -6.73 21.21
C VAL A 38 -5.05 -7.32 20.25
N THR A 39 -6.03 -6.51 19.88
CA THR A 39 -6.98 -6.86 18.83
C THR A 39 -6.82 -5.89 17.66
N PHE A 40 -6.43 -6.41 16.49
CA PHE A 40 -6.51 -5.67 15.24
C PHE A 40 -7.94 -5.74 14.71
N THR A 41 -8.50 -4.59 14.41
CA THR A 41 -9.80 -4.43 13.76
C THR A 41 -9.60 -3.77 12.40
N GLU A 42 -10.63 -3.80 11.57
CA GLU A 42 -10.55 -3.16 10.28
C GLU A 42 -10.26 -1.67 10.38
N ASN A 43 -9.34 -1.20 9.54
CA ASN A 43 -9.00 0.21 9.40
C ASN A 43 -8.53 0.48 7.98
N LYS A 44 -8.84 1.65 7.42
CA LYS A 44 -8.33 2.06 6.11
C LYS A 44 -6.83 2.37 6.15
N GLU A 45 -6.27 2.72 7.31
CA GLU A 45 -4.86 3.04 7.51
C GLU A 45 -4.07 1.76 7.85
N GLY A 46 -3.02 1.48 7.13
CA GLY A 46 -2.14 0.33 7.32
C GLY A 46 -1.78 -0.29 5.97
N LEU A 47 -0.92 -1.31 5.85
CA LEU A 47 0.18 -1.72 6.73
C LEU A 47 1.49 -1.26 6.10
N LEU A 48 1.55 -1.23 4.75
CA LEU A 48 2.63 -0.66 3.98
C LEU A 48 2.09 0.51 3.18
N GLY A 49 2.57 1.71 3.47
CA GLY A 49 2.23 2.91 2.74
C GLY A 49 3.48 3.66 2.30
N MET A 50 3.44 4.18 1.09
CA MET A 50 4.47 5.04 0.54
C MET A 50 3.86 6.35 0.09
N ARG A 51 4.61 7.42 0.25
CA ARG A 51 4.33 8.70 -0.37
C ARG A 51 5.37 8.91 -1.47
N LEU A 52 4.91 9.08 -2.70
CA LEU A 52 5.77 9.17 -3.87
C LEU A 52 5.90 10.62 -4.36
N ASP A 53 6.84 10.84 -5.27
CA ASP A 53 7.04 12.10 -5.95
C ASP A 53 5.77 12.50 -6.71
N ARG A 54 5.57 13.80 -6.90
CA ARG A 54 4.41 14.36 -7.57
C ARG A 54 4.18 13.82 -8.99
N ALA A 55 5.22 13.43 -9.70
CA ALA A 55 5.07 12.82 -11.02
C ALA A 55 4.19 11.56 -11.00
N PHE A 56 4.16 10.86 -9.86
CA PHE A 56 3.35 9.66 -9.65
C PHE A 56 1.91 9.93 -9.19
N GLU A 57 1.51 11.19 -9.01
CA GLU A 57 0.11 11.51 -8.79
C GLU A 57 -0.69 11.28 -10.09
N GLU A 58 -1.96 10.92 -9.97
CA GLU A 58 -2.87 10.87 -11.10
C GLU A 58 -3.37 12.29 -11.44
N PRO A 59 -3.48 12.66 -12.71
CA PRO A 59 -4.00 13.98 -13.08
C PRO A 59 -5.38 14.20 -12.45
N ALA A 60 -5.51 15.24 -11.63
CA ALA A 60 -6.77 15.61 -11.00
C ALA A 60 -7.71 16.26 -12.04
N THR A 61 -8.94 15.77 -12.11
CA THR A 61 -9.99 16.31 -12.99
C THR A 61 -11.01 17.16 -12.23
N LYS A 62 -10.95 17.12 -10.90
CA LYS A 62 -11.88 17.84 -10.00
C LYS A 62 -11.12 18.38 -8.79
N PRO A 63 -11.59 19.50 -8.19
CA PRO A 63 -11.09 19.94 -6.90
C PRO A 63 -11.30 18.83 -5.85
N GLU A 64 -10.31 18.59 -5.02
CA GLU A 64 -10.43 17.68 -3.89
C GLU A 64 -10.66 18.45 -2.60
N VAL A 65 -11.50 17.89 -1.73
CA VAL A 65 -11.74 18.42 -0.39
C VAL A 65 -10.96 17.56 0.60
N PHE A 66 -10.05 18.19 1.33
CA PHE A 66 -9.31 17.56 2.42
C PHE A 66 -9.81 18.04 3.75
N LEU A 67 -9.82 17.17 4.74
CA LEU A 67 -10.06 17.57 6.12
C LEU A 67 -8.73 17.94 6.78
N ASP A 68 -8.69 19.07 7.47
CA ASP A 68 -7.56 19.42 8.33
C ASP A 68 -7.55 18.55 9.62
N ALA A 69 -6.56 18.75 10.48
CA ALA A 69 -6.43 18.02 11.74
C ALA A 69 -7.62 18.25 12.73
N LYS A 70 -8.46 19.24 12.47
CA LYS A 70 -9.66 19.56 13.26
C LYS A 70 -10.95 19.06 12.59
N GLY A 71 -10.84 18.40 11.42
CA GLY A 71 -11.97 17.93 10.64
C GLY A 71 -12.66 19.03 9.81
N VAL A 72 -12.02 20.18 9.65
CA VAL A 72 -12.55 21.28 8.82
C VAL A 72 -12.17 21.02 7.36
N GLU A 73 -13.16 21.15 6.48
CA GLU A 73 -12.95 21.01 5.04
C GLU A 73 -12.06 22.15 4.50
N THR A 74 -10.99 21.76 3.82
CA THR A 74 -10.13 22.69 3.06
C THR A 74 -10.33 22.45 1.59
N LEU A 75 -10.80 23.48 0.87
CA LEU A 75 -10.88 23.44 -0.59
C LEU A 75 -9.47 23.55 -1.15
N VAL A 76 -8.98 22.46 -1.77
CA VAL A 76 -7.74 22.51 -2.54
C VAL A 76 -8.13 22.94 -3.96
N PRO A 77 -7.63 24.10 -4.45
CA PRO A 77 -7.91 24.52 -5.82
C PRO A 77 -7.44 23.43 -6.81
N VAL A 78 -8.02 23.43 -8.01
CA VAL A 78 -7.60 22.51 -9.09
C VAL A 78 -6.09 22.57 -9.18
N LEU A 79 -5.44 21.45 -8.85
CA LEU A 79 -4.00 21.35 -8.89
C LEU A 79 -3.54 21.50 -10.35
N ASN A 80 -2.50 22.29 -10.54
CA ASN A 80 -1.78 22.26 -11.80
C ASN A 80 -1.28 20.84 -12.03
N ASN A 81 -1.69 20.20 -13.14
CA ASN A 81 -1.29 18.83 -13.50
C ASN A 81 0.07 18.78 -14.24
N GLU A 82 0.83 19.88 -14.27
CA GLU A 82 2.13 19.90 -14.91
C GLU A 82 3.08 18.88 -14.26
N GLY A 83 3.62 17.98 -15.11
CA GLY A 83 4.49 16.88 -14.66
C GLY A 83 3.76 15.71 -13.96
N VAL A 84 2.45 15.81 -13.73
CA VAL A 84 1.63 14.76 -13.11
C VAL A 84 1.14 13.79 -14.18
N ASN A 85 1.50 12.49 -14.05
CA ASN A 85 1.14 11.50 -15.07
C ASN A 85 1.07 10.06 -14.52
N GLY A 86 0.90 9.89 -13.23
CA GLY A 86 0.78 8.59 -12.59
C GLY A 86 -0.46 7.81 -13.04
N VAL A 87 -0.31 6.50 -13.19
CA VAL A 87 -1.42 5.60 -13.52
C VAL A 87 -1.31 4.34 -12.68
N TYR A 88 -2.34 4.10 -11.86
CA TYR A 88 -2.49 2.86 -11.11
C TYR A 88 -3.03 1.73 -11.97
N ARG A 89 -2.60 0.49 -11.65
CA ARG A 89 -3.23 -0.75 -12.13
C ARG A 89 -2.97 -1.89 -11.14
N ASN A 90 -3.73 -2.97 -11.24
CA ASN A 90 -3.57 -4.15 -10.39
C ASN A 90 -3.72 -5.46 -11.17
N ALA A 91 -3.49 -6.59 -10.49
CA ALA A 91 -3.52 -7.94 -11.10
C ALA A 91 -4.91 -8.34 -11.63
N GLU A 92 -5.97 -7.74 -11.17
CA GLU A 92 -7.35 -8.00 -11.57
C GLU A 92 -7.81 -7.13 -12.74
N GLY A 93 -6.92 -6.30 -13.30
CA GLY A 93 -7.18 -5.46 -14.47
C GLY A 93 -7.86 -4.12 -14.17
N PHE A 94 -8.07 -3.75 -12.90
CA PHE A 94 -8.53 -2.42 -12.53
C PHE A 94 -7.44 -1.38 -12.79
N LYS A 95 -7.85 -0.15 -13.16
CA LYS A 95 -6.94 0.96 -13.49
C LYS A 95 -7.39 2.25 -12.82
N ALA A 96 -6.43 3.17 -12.66
CA ALA A 96 -6.65 4.49 -12.09
C ALA A 96 -7.44 4.44 -10.76
N GLY A 97 -8.36 5.35 -10.52
CA GLY A 97 -9.16 5.42 -9.30
C GLY A 97 -9.96 4.16 -8.96
N ASP A 98 -10.24 3.28 -9.95
CA ASP A 98 -10.95 2.01 -9.72
C ASP A 98 -10.10 0.97 -8.97
N VAL A 99 -8.79 1.17 -8.88
CA VAL A 99 -7.89 0.32 -8.08
C VAL A 99 -8.15 0.47 -6.59
N TRP A 100 -8.65 1.63 -6.16
CA TRP A 100 -8.91 1.89 -4.75
C TRP A 100 -9.91 0.89 -4.15
N GLY A 101 -9.55 0.33 -3.01
CA GLY A 101 -10.40 -0.61 -2.28
C GLY A 101 -10.53 -2.00 -2.92
N LYS A 102 -9.83 -2.27 -4.03
CA LYS A 102 -9.80 -3.61 -4.62
C LYS A 102 -8.74 -4.48 -3.95
N ARG A 103 -9.06 -5.75 -3.80
CA ARG A 103 -8.10 -6.76 -3.33
C ARG A 103 -7.28 -7.24 -4.52
N SER A 104 -5.97 -7.31 -4.33
CA SER A 104 -5.08 -7.74 -5.39
C SER A 104 -3.76 -8.26 -4.84
N LYS A 105 -3.20 -9.30 -5.47
CA LYS A 105 -1.87 -9.84 -5.12
C LYS A 105 -0.74 -8.85 -5.41
N TRP A 106 -0.96 -7.90 -6.31
CA TRP A 106 -0.08 -6.77 -6.53
C TRP A 106 -0.85 -5.53 -7.01
N VAL A 107 -0.30 -4.39 -6.71
CA VAL A 107 -0.72 -3.10 -7.24
C VAL A 107 0.52 -2.38 -7.78
N ALA A 108 0.40 -1.76 -8.93
CA ALA A 108 1.46 -1.04 -9.62
C ALA A 108 1.07 0.41 -9.89
N LEU A 109 2.04 1.29 -9.81
CA LEU A 109 1.92 2.70 -10.18
C LEU A 109 3.03 3.03 -11.17
N ARG A 110 2.66 3.48 -12.36
CA ARG A 110 3.55 3.84 -13.44
C ARG A 110 3.51 5.35 -13.66
N ALA A 111 4.66 5.96 -13.85
CA ALA A 111 4.79 7.36 -14.24
C ALA A 111 5.98 7.57 -15.18
N VAL A 112 6.04 8.74 -15.79
CA VAL A 112 7.22 9.25 -16.50
C VAL A 112 7.81 10.38 -15.66
N LYS A 113 9.09 10.27 -15.31
CA LYS A 113 9.83 11.30 -14.59
C LYS A 113 11.15 11.57 -15.32
N GLU A 114 11.42 12.82 -15.63
CA GLU A 114 12.67 13.24 -16.31
C GLU A 114 12.92 12.47 -17.61
N GLY A 115 11.85 12.15 -18.34
CA GLY A 115 11.89 11.40 -19.60
C GLY A 115 11.98 9.88 -19.46
N GLU A 116 12.11 9.36 -18.23
CA GLU A 116 12.19 7.93 -17.97
C GLU A 116 10.87 7.36 -17.45
N VAL A 117 10.49 6.20 -17.99
CA VAL A 117 9.35 5.42 -17.45
C VAL A 117 9.79 4.71 -16.18
N ILE A 118 9.03 4.89 -15.13
CA ILE A 118 9.25 4.21 -13.85
C ILE A 118 7.95 3.52 -13.42
N THR A 119 8.05 2.24 -13.12
CA THR A 119 6.96 1.47 -12.50
C THR A 119 7.39 1.06 -11.11
N ILE A 120 6.53 1.36 -10.12
CA ILE A 120 6.69 0.93 -8.73
C ILE A 120 5.55 -0.06 -8.44
N VAL A 121 5.90 -1.23 -7.90
CA VAL A 121 4.94 -2.30 -7.60
C VAL A 121 5.03 -2.65 -6.13
N ILE A 122 3.88 -2.86 -5.48
CA ILE A 122 3.79 -3.54 -4.18
C ILE A 122 3.20 -4.93 -4.42
N LEU A 123 3.95 -5.97 -4.06
CA LEU A 123 3.46 -7.34 -3.97
C LEU A 123 3.09 -7.66 -2.52
N ASP A 124 1.93 -8.26 -2.34
CA ASP A 124 1.48 -8.84 -1.08
C ASP A 124 1.88 -10.33 -1.02
N ASN A 125 2.41 -10.79 0.11
CA ASN A 125 2.82 -12.19 0.26
C ASN A 125 1.59 -13.08 0.54
N PRO A 126 1.49 -14.28 -0.09
CA PRO A 126 0.37 -15.20 0.13
C PRO A 126 0.15 -15.62 1.59
N ASN A 127 1.18 -15.55 2.42
CA ASN A 127 1.10 -15.90 3.84
C ASN A 127 0.68 -14.73 4.75
N ASN A 128 0.50 -13.54 4.20
CA ASN A 128 0.02 -12.40 4.98
C ASN A 128 -1.43 -12.60 5.43
N LEU A 129 -1.75 -12.06 6.60
CA LEU A 129 -3.13 -11.98 7.09
C LEU A 129 -4.01 -11.34 6.01
N ASN A 130 -5.16 -11.97 5.72
CA ASN A 130 -6.14 -11.47 4.74
C ASN A 130 -5.57 -11.25 3.33
N TYR A 131 -4.58 -12.04 2.90
CA TYR A 131 -4.16 -12.06 1.50
C TYR A 131 -5.32 -12.39 0.55
N PRO A 132 -5.44 -11.74 -0.62
CA PRO A 132 -4.65 -10.57 -1.04
C PRO A 132 -5.14 -9.28 -0.37
N ALA A 133 -4.22 -8.34 -0.17
CA ALA A 133 -4.47 -7.06 0.48
C ALA A 133 -5.43 -6.16 -0.30
N TRP A 134 -6.04 -5.19 0.38
CA TRP A 134 -6.76 -4.08 -0.24
C TRP A 134 -5.78 -3.01 -0.70
N SER A 135 -5.99 -2.49 -1.91
CA SER A 135 -5.22 -1.38 -2.44
C SER A 135 -5.74 -0.05 -1.88
N HIS A 136 -4.91 0.67 -1.14
CA HIS A 136 -5.20 2.05 -0.74
C HIS A 136 -4.41 3.00 -1.65
N ALA A 137 -4.76 2.98 -2.93
CA ALA A 137 -4.19 3.80 -3.98
C ALA A 137 -5.01 5.08 -4.14
N ARG A 138 -4.38 6.24 -3.97
CA ARG A 138 -5.02 7.54 -4.08
C ARG A 138 -4.29 8.42 -5.09
N GLY A 139 -5.04 9.09 -5.94
CA GLY A 139 -4.51 9.94 -7.00
C GLY A 139 -3.50 11.00 -6.53
N TYR A 140 -3.57 11.41 -5.27
CA TYR A 140 -2.63 12.38 -4.66
C TYR A 140 -1.31 11.74 -4.14
N GLY A 141 -0.85 10.65 -4.73
CA GLY A 141 0.46 10.04 -4.44
C GLY A 141 0.51 9.18 -3.18
N LEU A 142 -0.62 8.78 -2.58
CA LEU A 142 -0.65 7.75 -1.55
C LEU A 142 -0.74 6.37 -2.22
N PHE A 143 0.31 5.59 -2.05
CA PHE A 143 0.44 4.24 -2.59
C PHE A 143 0.61 3.23 -1.46
N ALA A 144 -0.46 2.49 -1.13
CA ALA A 144 -0.46 1.63 0.03
C ALA A 144 -1.16 0.29 -0.22
N SER A 145 -0.70 -0.74 0.52
CA SER A 145 -1.26 -2.09 0.57
C SER A 145 -1.70 -2.38 2.01
N ASN A 146 -2.96 -2.78 2.19
CA ASN A 146 -3.59 -2.89 3.50
C ASN A 146 -4.23 -4.26 3.72
N ASN A 147 -3.63 -5.07 4.59
CA ASN A 147 -4.15 -6.41 4.94
C ASN A 147 -5.22 -6.38 6.04
N ILE A 148 -5.50 -5.22 6.63
CA ILE A 148 -6.55 -5.05 7.65
C ILE A 148 -7.68 -4.12 7.21
N GLY A 149 -7.82 -3.89 5.91
CA GLY A 149 -8.78 -2.94 5.35
C GLY A 149 -10.23 -3.32 5.60
N GLY A 150 -10.61 -4.55 5.28
CA GLY A 150 -11.93 -5.09 5.49
C GLY A 150 -13.06 -4.16 5.03
N ARG A 151 -14.06 -3.98 5.91
CA ARG A 151 -15.24 -3.14 5.63
C ARG A 151 -14.94 -1.65 5.51
N ALA A 152 -13.73 -1.21 5.85
CA ALA A 152 -13.30 0.16 5.56
C ALA A 152 -13.16 0.43 4.05
N PHE A 153 -12.99 -0.62 3.24
CA PHE A 153 -12.92 -0.55 1.78
C PHE A 153 -14.14 -1.16 1.09
N ASP A 154 -14.66 -2.27 1.62
CA ASP A 154 -15.83 -2.96 1.08
C ASP A 154 -16.79 -3.31 2.22
N LYS A 155 -17.95 -2.64 2.27
CA LYS A 155 -18.97 -2.84 3.30
C LYS A 155 -19.47 -4.28 3.40
N ASN A 156 -19.36 -5.07 2.31
CA ASN A 156 -19.76 -6.47 2.25
C ASN A 156 -18.64 -7.44 2.64
N ALA A 157 -17.41 -6.95 2.87
CA ALA A 157 -16.32 -7.79 3.31
C ALA A 157 -16.57 -8.38 4.70
N SER A 158 -16.00 -9.55 4.95
CA SER A 158 -15.98 -10.11 6.31
C SER A 158 -15.22 -9.18 7.26
N PRO A 159 -15.70 -9.03 8.51
CA PRO A 159 -15.00 -8.21 9.50
C PRO A 159 -13.57 -8.70 9.72
N VAL A 160 -12.62 -7.77 9.77
CA VAL A 160 -11.26 -8.09 10.17
C VAL A 160 -11.15 -7.99 11.67
N LYS A 161 -10.85 -9.13 12.30
CA LYS A 161 -10.57 -9.21 13.74
C LYS A 161 -9.47 -10.24 13.98
N LYS A 162 -8.27 -9.78 14.34
CA LYS A 162 -7.15 -10.64 14.72
C LYS A 162 -6.75 -10.33 16.15
N VAL A 163 -6.87 -11.31 17.03
CA VAL A 163 -6.42 -11.19 18.42
C VAL A 163 -5.03 -11.80 18.54
N LEU A 164 -4.13 -11.10 19.21
CA LEU A 164 -2.83 -11.60 19.65
C LEU A 164 -2.82 -11.61 21.19
N ALA A 165 -2.56 -12.75 21.80
CA ALA A 165 -2.25 -12.84 23.21
C ALA A 165 -0.84 -12.30 23.49
N VAL A 166 -0.50 -12.11 24.77
CA VAL A 166 0.86 -11.69 25.17
C VAL A 166 1.89 -12.70 24.66
N GLY A 167 2.89 -12.22 23.95
CA GLY A 167 3.94 -13.03 23.34
C GLY A 167 3.65 -13.53 21.94
N ASP A 168 2.38 -13.50 21.49
CA ASP A 168 2.04 -13.87 20.11
C ASP A 168 2.70 -12.93 19.10
N GLN A 169 2.95 -13.49 17.93
CA GLN A 169 3.57 -12.77 16.82
C GLN A 169 2.71 -12.84 15.56
N ILE A 170 2.79 -11.79 14.76
CA ILE A 170 2.28 -11.76 13.39
C ILE A 170 3.34 -11.17 12.48
N VAL A 171 3.49 -11.76 11.30
CA VAL A 171 4.49 -11.33 10.32
C VAL A 171 3.77 -10.87 9.05
N PHE A 172 4.21 -9.74 8.52
CA PHE A 172 3.81 -9.23 7.20
C PHE A 172 5.02 -9.13 6.30
N LYS A 173 4.91 -9.68 5.11
CA LYS A 173 5.95 -9.62 4.08
C LYS A 173 5.41 -8.87 2.87
N HIS A 174 6.14 -7.88 2.42
CA HIS A 174 5.83 -7.15 1.18
C HIS A 174 7.10 -7.06 0.33
N LYS A 175 6.92 -7.06 -0.98
CA LYS A 175 8.02 -6.83 -1.92
C LYS A 175 7.70 -5.60 -2.76
N ILE A 176 8.59 -4.63 -2.74
CA ILE A 176 8.52 -3.44 -3.58
C ILE A 176 9.47 -3.66 -4.74
N ILE A 177 8.97 -3.51 -5.97
CA ILE A 177 9.78 -3.59 -7.18
C ILE A 177 9.75 -2.22 -7.85
N ILE A 178 10.91 -1.74 -8.23
CA ILE A 178 11.08 -0.48 -8.97
C ILE A 178 11.81 -0.84 -10.27
N GLY A 179 11.20 -0.54 -11.40
CA GLY A 179 11.76 -0.81 -12.72
C GLY A 179 11.29 0.18 -13.77
N GLY A 180 11.62 -0.06 -15.00
CA GLY A 180 11.12 0.69 -16.16
C GLY A 180 9.65 0.37 -16.47
N ASP A 181 9.34 0.15 -17.74
CA ASP A 181 7.98 -0.19 -18.20
C ASP A 181 7.69 -1.69 -17.98
N LEU A 182 7.43 -2.07 -16.72
CA LEU A 182 7.15 -3.45 -16.36
C LEU A 182 5.78 -3.87 -16.89
N THR A 183 5.72 -5.00 -17.58
CA THR A 183 4.47 -5.63 -18.01
C THR A 183 3.79 -6.39 -16.87
N ASP A 184 2.49 -6.69 -17.02
CA ASP A 184 1.75 -7.48 -16.04
C ASP A 184 2.29 -8.91 -15.92
N GLU A 185 2.79 -9.48 -17.04
CA GLU A 185 3.44 -10.80 -17.07
C GLU A 185 4.71 -10.82 -16.23
N GLU A 186 5.58 -9.80 -16.38
CA GLU A 186 6.79 -9.68 -15.57
C GLU A 186 6.47 -9.53 -14.10
N ILE A 187 5.47 -8.70 -13.76
CA ILE A 187 5.02 -8.53 -12.36
C ILE A 187 4.45 -9.84 -11.81
N ASN A 188 3.67 -10.57 -12.59
CA ASN A 188 3.13 -11.87 -12.21
C ASN A 188 4.24 -12.91 -11.95
N GLN A 189 5.35 -12.89 -12.71
CA GLN A 189 6.51 -13.75 -12.45
C GLN A 189 7.16 -13.42 -11.09
N PHE A 190 7.28 -12.15 -10.73
CA PHE A 190 7.75 -11.77 -9.40
C PHE A 190 6.80 -12.22 -8.29
N ALA A 191 5.49 -12.10 -8.51
CA ALA A 191 4.48 -12.53 -7.54
C ALA A 191 4.50 -14.05 -7.34
N ALA A 192 4.64 -14.84 -8.40
CA ALA A 192 4.71 -16.31 -8.34
C ALA A 192 5.93 -16.83 -7.54
N ASN A 193 7.01 -16.03 -7.50
CA ASN A 193 8.25 -16.36 -6.78
C ASN A 193 8.37 -15.66 -5.41
N PHE A 194 7.24 -15.18 -4.85
CA PHE A 194 7.22 -14.50 -3.57
C PHE A 194 6.46 -15.31 -2.52
N ASN A 195 7.07 -16.36 -2.02
CA ASN A 195 6.52 -17.25 -0.98
C ASN A 195 7.14 -16.99 0.40
#